data_42a12de496f893bade292f73cb26cabc
#
_entry.id   42a12de496f893bade292f73cb26cabc
#
_cell.length_a   1.000
_cell.length_b   1.000
_cell.length_c   1.000
_cell.angle_alpha   90.00
_cell.angle_beta   90.00
_cell.angle_gamma   90.00
#
_symmetry.space_group_name_H-M   'P 1'
#
loop_
_entity.id
_entity.type
_entity.pdbx_description
1 polymer ?
#
loop_
_entity_poly.entity_id
_entity_poly.type
_entity_poly.pdbx_seq_one_letter_code
_entity_poly.pdbx_strand_id
1 'polypeptide(L)'
;MNSYSLQGQAALVTGADSGIGKGVALQLAKAGAKLLINYAHNQAAANEVVNEIKSSGGEAFAFQADVSHEGEVQAMFAEIIKQYGTIDILVNNAGLQKDSKFVDMTLDQWQTVININLTGQFLCSREAAREFIRRGVVEGRSRAAGKIICMSSVHEVIPWGGHVNYATSKGGVMMLMKSMAQELAPHKIRVVSIGPGAIQTPINHTAWETPEALEKLLTLVPYNRIGVPEDIGKLAAWLASDEADYITGTTIFMDGGMTLYPGFADNG
;
A
#
# COMPACT_ATOMS: atom_id res chain seq x y z
N MET A 1 3.11 -26.22 -2.21
CA MET A 1 3.48 -25.32 -1.10
C MET A 1 3.68 -23.94 -1.71
N ASN A 2 3.02 -22.90 -1.16
CA ASN A 2 3.35 -21.55 -1.60
C ASN A 2 4.83 -21.28 -1.26
N SER A 3 5.62 -20.88 -2.24
CA SER A 3 7.05 -20.60 -2.08
C SER A 3 7.33 -19.43 -1.13
N TYR A 4 6.30 -18.65 -0.75
CA TYR A 4 6.40 -17.49 0.15
C TYR A 4 5.35 -17.57 1.25
N SER A 5 5.71 -18.21 2.35
CA SER A 5 4.86 -18.32 3.53
C SER A 5 5.04 -17.12 4.46
N LEU A 6 3.90 -16.59 4.95
CA LEU A 6 3.83 -15.56 5.99
C LEU A 6 3.25 -16.13 7.30
N GLN A 7 3.29 -17.44 7.45
CA GLN A 7 2.72 -18.16 8.60
C GLN A 7 3.30 -17.61 9.91
N GLY A 8 2.42 -17.30 10.86
CA GLY A 8 2.78 -16.77 12.17
C GLY A 8 3.13 -15.29 12.21
N GLN A 9 3.07 -14.58 11.08
CA GLN A 9 3.31 -13.14 11.00
C GLN A 9 2.00 -12.36 11.13
N ALA A 10 2.06 -11.21 11.80
CA ALA A 10 0.94 -10.26 11.91
C ALA A 10 1.14 -9.10 10.94
N ALA A 11 0.12 -8.76 10.17
CA ALA A 11 0.13 -7.71 9.16
C ALA A 11 -0.98 -6.68 9.41
N LEU A 12 -0.66 -5.41 9.18
CA LEU A 12 -1.58 -4.29 9.16
C LEU A 12 -1.63 -3.73 7.74
N VAL A 13 -2.84 -3.58 7.19
CA VAL A 13 -3.07 -2.93 5.89
C VAL A 13 -3.98 -1.73 6.11
N THR A 14 -3.50 -0.53 5.78
CA THR A 14 -4.31 0.69 5.94
C THR A 14 -5.22 0.90 4.73
N GLY A 15 -6.46 1.40 4.98
CA GLY A 15 -7.47 1.57 3.93
C GLY A 15 -7.77 0.24 3.22
N ALA A 16 -7.98 -0.83 3.99
CA ALA A 16 -8.10 -2.20 3.48
C ALA A 16 -9.55 -2.66 3.29
N ASP A 17 -10.51 -1.77 3.45
CA ASP A 17 -11.94 -2.03 3.25
C ASP A 17 -12.34 -2.13 1.76
N SER A 18 -11.49 -1.69 0.83
CA SER A 18 -11.80 -1.74 -0.61
C SER A 18 -10.54 -1.74 -1.50
N GLY A 19 -10.74 -1.85 -2.81
CA GLY A 19 -9.72 -1.63 -3.83
C GLY A 19 -8.42 -2.41 -3.61
N ILE A 20 -7.29 -1.74 -3.80
CA ILE A 20 -5.96 -2.34 -3.66
C ILE A 20 -5.74 -2.87 -2.23
N GLY A 21 -6.15 -2.11 -1.21
CA GLY A 21 -5.98 -2.52 0.19
C GLY A 21 -6.68 -3.85 0.52
N LYS A 22 -7.93 -4.03 0.05
CA LYS A 22 -8.65 -5.31 0.15
C LYS A 22 -7.87 -6.42 -0.58
N GLY A 23 -7.45 -6.19 -1.83
CA GLY A 23 -6.68 -7.17 -2.60
C GLY A 23 -5.39 -7.60 -1.90
N VAL A 24 -4.66 -6.64 -1.32
CA VAL A 24 -3.45 -6.90 -0.54
C VAL A 24 -3.77 -7.73 0.70
N ALA A 25 -4.78 -7.33 1.51
CA ALA A 25 -5.15 -8.03 2.73
C ALA A 25 -5.51 -9.50 2.45
N LEU A 26 -6.30 -9.77 1.40
CA LEU A 26 -6.67 -11.12 0.99
C LEU A 26 -5.45 -11.98 0.59
N GLN A 27 -4.48 -11.42 -0.14
CA GLN A 27 -3.31 -12.17 -0.55
C GLN A 27 -2.31 -12.41 0.60
N LEU A 28 -2.16 -11.46 1.52
CA LEU A 28 -1.37 -11.66 2.74
C LEU A 28 -2.01 -12.75 3.63
N ALA A 29 -3.33 -12.75 3.80
CA ALA A 29 -4.05 -13.79 4.53
C ALA A 29 -3.88 -15.18 3.88
N LYS A 30 -4.00 -15.26 2.54
CA LYS A 30 -3.77 -16.48 1.77
C LYS A 30 -2.35 -17.02 1.92
N ALA A 31 -1.37 -16.12 2.14
CA ALA A 31 0.02 -16.50 2.44
C ALA A 31 0.23 -16.92 3.92
N GLY A 32 -0.78 -16.79 4.78
CA GLY A 32 -0.77 -17.24 6.17
C GLY A 32 -0.57 -16.14 7.23
N ALA A 33 -0.60 -14.86 6.84
CA ALA A 33 -0.53 -13.76 7.80
C ALA A 33 -1.86 -13.58 8.54
N LYS A 34 -1.78 -13.11 9.80
CA LYS A 34 -2.92 -12.61 10.60
C LYS A 34 -3.11 -11.13 10.29
N LEU A 35 -4.34 -10.66 10.07
CA LEU A 35 -4.59 -9.32 9.52
C LEU A 35 -5.29 -8.37 10.51
N LEU A 36 -4.81 -7.13 10.55
CA LEU A 36 -5.62 -5.99 10.94
C LEU A 36 -6.04 -5.24 9.65
N ILE A 37 -7.35 -5.14 9.47
CA ILE A 37 -8.00 -4.43 8.37
C ILE A 37 -8.35 -3.03 8.88
N ASN A 38 -7.55 -2.03 8.50
CA ASN A 38 -7.86 -0.65 8.86
C ASN A 38 -8.83 -0.03 7.85
N TYR A 39 -9.75 0.75 8.37
CA TYR A 39 -10.70 1.57 7.61
C TYR A 39 -10.92 2.91 8.32
N ALA A 40 -11.30 3.95 7.55
CA ALA A 40 -11.65 5.26 8.13
C ALA A 40 -13.16 5.40 8.34
N HIS A 41 -13.99 5.03 7.36
CA HIS A 41 -15.43 5.35 7.36
C HIS A 41 -16.35 4.15 7.15
N ASN A 42 -15.95 3.15 6.35
CA ASN A 42 -16.84 2.07 5.94
C ASN A 42 -16.62 0.77 6.72
N GLN A 43 -17.19 0.73 7.92
CA GLN A 43 -17.12 -0.45 8.81
C GLN A 43 -17.73 -1.70 8.17
N ALA A 44 -18.82 -1.57 7.43
CA ALA A 44 -19.48 -2.70 6.79
C ALA A 44 -18.56 -3.38 5.78
N ALA A 45 -17.93 -2.61 4.87
CA ALA A 45 -16.98 -3.13 3.90
C ALA A 45 -15.73 -3.75 4.57
N ALA A 46 -15.21 -3.14 5.63
CA ALA A 46 -14.10 -3.71 6.39
C ALA A 46 -14.47 -5.06 7.03
N ASN A 47 -15.68 -5.17 7.59
CA ASN A 47 -16.18 -6.43 8.14
C ASN A 47 -16.41 -7.50 7.07
N GLU A 48 -16.83 -7.14 5.86
CA GLU A 48 -16.91 -8.07 4.73
C GLU A 48 -15.54 -8.68 4.40
N VAL A 49 -14.48 -7.85 4.36
CA VAL A 49 -13.10 -8.34 4.14
C VAL A 49 -12.67 -9.27 5.27
N VAL A 50 -12.94 -8.92 6.52
CA VAL A 50 -12.64 -9.78 7.69
C VAL A 50 -13.36 -11.13 7.56
N ASN A 51 -14.64 -11.13 7.19
CA ASN A 51 -15.42 -12.35 7.03
C ASN A 51 -14.91 -13.21 5.87
N GLU A 52 -14.50 -12.60 4.75
CA GLU A 52 -13.90 -13.29 3.61
C GLU A 52 -12.59 -14.00 4.01
N ILE A 53 -11.74 -13.33 4.79
CA ILE A 53 -10.49 -13.91 5.31
C ILE A 53 -10.81 -15.08 6.26
N LYS A 54 -11.73 -14.89 7.20
CA LYS A 54 -12.11 -15.94 8.18
C LYS A 54 -12.75 -17.15 7.52
N SER A 55 -13.61 -16.95 6.53
CA SER A 55 -14.24 -18.06 5.79
C SER A 55 -13.24 -18.88 4.99
N SER A 56 -12.10 -18.29 4.64
CA SER A 56 -10.97 -18.97 3.99
C SER A 56 -9.98 -19.60 5.00
N GLY A 57 -10.32 -19.61 6.29
CA GLY A 57 -9.47 -20.19 7.34
C GLY A 57 -8.38 -19.27 7.89
N GLY A 58 -8.36 -17.99 7.51
CA GLY A 58 -7.42 -17.00 8.03
C GLY A 58 -7.90 -16.32 9.32
N GLU A 59 -7.03 -15.52 9.92
CA GLU A 59 -7.33 -14.69 11.08
C GLU A 59 -7.32 -13.21 10.70
N ALA A 60 -8.40 -12.48 11.04
CA ALA A 60 -8.47 -11.04 10.81
C ALA A 60 -9.42 -10.35 11.79
N PHE A 61 -9.17 -9.05 12.04
CA PHE A 61 -10.12 -8.13 12.68
C PHE A 61 -10.04 -6.76 12.03
N ALA A 62 -11.13 -5.98 12.14
CA ALA A 62 -11.20 -4.62 11.62
C ALA A 62 -10.94 -3.60 12.74
N PHE A 63 -10.29 -2.47 12.41
CA PHE A 63 -10.06 -1.37 13.32
C PHE A 63 -10.25 -0.03 12.60
N GLN A 64 -11.09 0.84 13.18
CA GLN A 64 -11.33 2.18 12.65
C GLN A 64 -10.21 3.12 13.09
N ALA A 65 -9.53 3.75 12.13
CA ALA A 65 -8.60 4.84 12.38
C ALA A 65 -8.41 5.68 11.11
N ASP A 66 -8.42 6.99 11.26
CA ASP A 66 -7.92 7.92 10.25
C ASP A 66 -6.40 8.04 10.41
N VAL A 67 -5.67 7.60 9.40
CA VAL A 67 -4.19 7.58 9.42
C VAL A 67 -3.57 8.97 9.47
N SER A 68 -4.33 10.04 9.19
CA SER A 68 -3.88 11.42 9.32
C SER A 68 -3.84 11.91 10.78
N HIS A 69 -4.42 11.15 11.73
CA HIS A 69 -4.48 11.48 13.14
C HIS A 69 -3.54 10.59 13.98
N GLU A 70 -2.49 11.19 14.51
CA GLU A 70 -1.44 10.48 15.26
C GLU A 70 -2.00 9.61 16.40
N GLY A 71 -2.95 10.14 17.20
CA GLY A 71 -3.55 9.40 18.32
C GLY A 71 -4.35 8.17 17.87
N GLU A 72 -5.03 8.23 16.71
CA GLU A 72 -5.77 7.10 16.16
C GLU A 72 -4.80 6.03 15.62
N VAL A 73 -3.70 6.46 14.97
CA VAL A 73 -2.64 5.55 14.54
C VAL A 73 -2.03 4.83 15.74
N GLN A 74 -1.68 5.53 16.82
CA GLN A 74 -1.14 4.93 18.03
C GLN A 74 -2.10 3.90 18.65
N ALA A 75 -3.40 4.22 18.74
CA ALA A 75 -4.42 3.30 19.21
C ALA A 75 -4.52 2.03 18.34
N MET A 76 -4.47 2.19 17.01
CA MET A 76 -4.47 1.07 16.06
C MET A 76 -3.27 0.14 16.26
N PHE A 77 -2.07 0.69 16.45
CA PHE A 77 -0.87 -0.12 16.72
C PHE A 77 -0.92 -0.79 18.09
N ALA A 78 -1.44 -0.12 19.12
CA ALA A 78 -1.65 -0.74 20.43
C ALA A 78 -2.61 -1.93 20.35
N GLU A 79 -3.68 -1.83 19.54
CA GLU A 79 -4.65 -2.91 19.40
C GLU A 79 -4.07 -4.12 18.64
N ILE A 80 -3.33 -3.94 17.53
CA ILE A 80 -2.73 -5.10 16.85
C ILE A 80 -1.70 -5.81 17.75
N ILE A 81 -0.91 -5.06 18.52
CA ILE A 81 0.06 -5.64 19.47
C ILE A 81 -0.69 -6.41 20.57
N LYS A 82 -1.78 -5.87 21.09
CA LYS A 82 -2.62 -6.53 22.09
C LYS A 82 -3.23 -7.84 21.56
N GLN A 83 -3.73 -7.87 20.32
CA GLN A 83 -4.39 -9.04 19.72
C GLN A 83 -3.40 -10.11 19.24
N TYR A 84 -2.29 -9.73 18.64
CA TYR A 84 -1.35 -10.65 17.99
C TYR A 84 0.04 -10.71 18.67
N GLY A 85 0.25 -9.91 19.71
CA GLY A 85 1.51 -9.85 20.46
C GLY A 85 2.57 -8.97 19.79
N THR A 86 2.43 -8.65 18.51
CA THR A 86 3.37 -7.84 17.71
C THR A 86 2.77 -7.49 16.35
N ILE A 87 3.52 -6.72 15.57
CA ILE A 87 3.34 -6.56 14.12
C ILE A 87 4.63 -6.99 13.40
N ASP A 88 4.53 -7.58 12.21
CA ASP A 88 5.66 -8.00 11.36
C ASP A 88 5.66 -7.29 10.01
N ILE A 89 4.47 -6.93 9.50
CA ILE A 89 4.27 -6.38 8.16
C ILE A 89 3.33 -5.19 8.25
N LEU A 90 3.77 -4.04 7.75
CA LEU A 90 2.93 -2.86 7.53
C LEU A 90 2.77 -2.63 6.03
N VAL A 91 1.53 -2.52 5.55
CA VAL A 91 1.23 -2.02 4.21
C VAL A 91 0.49 -0.69 4.33
N ASN A 92 1.19 0.38 4.02
CA ASN A 92 0.66 1.73 3.94
C ASN A 92 -0.08 1.92 2.62
N ASN A 93 -1.38 1.63 2.61
CA ASN A 93 -2.19 1.72 1.40
C ASN A 93 -3.21 2.87 1.44
N ALA A 94 -3.65 3.31 2.61
CA ALA A 94 -4.61 4.41 2.73
C ALA A 94 -4.19 5.62 1.88
N GLY A 95 -5.11 6.13 1.07
CA GLY A 95 -4.86 7.25 0.18
C GLY A 95 -6.12 7.68 -0.56
N LEU A 96 -6.13 8.93 -1.00
CA LEU A 96 -7.21 9.51 -1.77
C LEU A 96 -6.70 10.53 -2.79
N GLN A 97 -7.61 10.98 -3.65
CA GLN A 97 -7.43 12.07 -4.61
C GLN A 97 -8.44 13.18 -4.32
N LYS A 98 -8.06 14.43 -4.49
CA LYS A 98 -8.92 15.62 -4.53
C LYS A 98 -8.42 16.52 -5.65
N ASP A 99 -8.94 16.28 -6.84
CA ASP A 99 -8.45 16.85 -8.08
C ASP A 99 -8.92 18.30 -8.26
N SER A 100 -8.04 19.13 -8.81
CA SER A 100 -8.35 20.51 -9.17
C SER A 100 -7.27 21.06 -10.11
N LYS A 101 -7.62 22.04 -10.96
CA LYS A 101 -6.60 22.80 -11.69
C LYS A 101 -5.67 23.48 -10.69
N PHE A 102 -4.40 23.59 -11.03
CA PHE A 102 -3.38 24.13 -10.12
C PHE A 102 -3.76 25.50 -9.52
N VAL A 103 -4.24 26.41 -10.36
CA VAL A 103 -4.61 27.77 -9.93
C VAL A 103 -5.87 27.85 -9.08
N ASP A 104 -6.73 26.82 -9.13
CA ASP A 104 -8.01 26.74 -8.43
C ASP A 104 -7.94 25.80 -7.21
N MET A 105 -6.82 25.10 -7.01
CA MET A 105 -6.66 24.16 -5.90
C MET A 105 -6.63 24.90 -4.56
N THR A 106 -7.56 24.56 -3.69
CA THR A 106 -7.59 25.14 -2.34
C THR A 106 -6.53 24.51 -1.44
N LEU A 107 -6.12 25.26 -0.41
CA LEU A 107 -5.20 24.73 0.61
C LEU A 107 -5.80 23.48 1.32
N ASP A 108 -7.12 23.43 1.54
CA ASP A 108 -7.80 22.27 2.13
C ASP A 108 -7.68 21.03 1.24
N GLN A 109 -7.89 21.16 -0.08
CA GLN A 109 -7.70 20.04 -1.02
C GLN A 109 -6.26 19.53 -1.02
N TRP A 110 -5.30 20.43 -1.01
CA TRP A 110 -3.88 20.11 -0.89
C TRP A 110 -3.59 19.38 0.43
N GLN A 111 -3.95 20.00 1.56
CA GLN A 111 -3.65 19.52 2.90
C GLN A 111 -4.26 18.14 3.16
N THR A 112 -5.52 17.94 2.74
CA THR A 112 -6.22 16.65 2.90
C THR A 112 -5.43 15.51 2.23
N VAL A 113 -4.98 15.71 0.98
CA VAL A 113 -4.22 14.69 0.25
C VAL A 113 -2.86 14.45 0.89
N ILE A 114 -2.12 15.50 1.26
CA ILE A 114 -0.81 15.37 1.91
C ILE A 114 -0.94 14.65 3.27
N ASN A 115 -1.94 15.03 4.08
CA ASN A 115 -2.13 14.47 5.41
C ASN A 115 -2.42 12.96 5.36
N ILE A 116 -3.26 12.52 4.44
CA ILE A 116 -3.61 11.09 4.34
C ILE A 116 -2.51 10.31 3.60
N ASN A 117 -2.11 10.76 2.39
CA ASN A 117 -1.25 9.98 1.52
C ASN A 117 0.22 9.96 1.96
N LEU A 118 0.71 11.02 2.61
CA LEU A 118 2.12 11.16 2.98
C LEU A 118 2.31 11.16 4.50
N THR A 119 1.66 12.06 5.23
CA THR A 119 1.78 12.13 6.70
C THR A 119 1.28 10.83 7.35
N GLY A 120 0.17 10.27 6.87
CA GLY A 120 -0.37 8.99 7.36
C GLY A 120 0.62 7.84 7.19
N GLN A 121 1.31 7.75 6.04
CA GLN A 121 2.34 6.72 5.84
C GLN A 121 3.54 6.94 6.78
N PHE A 122 3.94 8.19 7.03
CA PHE A 122 4.98 8.50 8.00
C PHE A 122 4.57 8.06 9.41
N LEU A 123 3.39 8.42 9.88
CA LEU A 123 2.90 8.08 11.22
C LEU A 123 2.83 6.56 11.43
N CYS A 124 2.22 5.83 10.50
CA CYS A 124 2.14 4.37 10.59
C CYS A 124 3.51 3.70 10.51
N SER A 125 4.40 4.16 9.63
CA SER A 125 5.75 3.61 9.49
C SER A 125 6.58 3.82 10.74
N ARG A 126 6.44 4.98 11.39
CA ARG A 126 7.15 5.29 12.64
C ARG A 126 6.73 4.34 13.77
N GLU A 127 5.44 4.11 13.96
CA GLU A 127 4.95 3.18 14.99
C GLU A 127 5.36 1.73 14.68
N ALA A 128 5.28 1.29 13.42
CA ALA A 128 5.78 -0.01 13.01
C ALA A 128 7.29 -0.18 13.29
N ALA A 129 8.10 0.82 12.88
CA ALA A 129 9.55 0.77 13.07
C ALA A 129 9.93 0.72 14.57
N ARG A 130 9.23 1.44 15.44
CA ARG A 130 9.42 1.37 16.91
C ARG A 130 9.22 -0.05 17.41
N GLU A 131 8.15 -0.72 17.01
CA GLU A 131 7.89 -2.10 17.43
C GLU A 131 8.90 -3.08 16.82
N PHE A 132 9.28 -2.94 15.56
CA PHE A 132 10.26 -3.79 14.91
C PHE A 132 11.64 -3.68 15.59
N ILE A 133 12.08 -2.47 15.93
CA ILE A 133 13.35 -2.24 16.63
C ILE A 133 13.27 -2.81 18.05
N ARG A 134 12.17 -2.57 18.79
CA ARG A 134 11.97 -3.07 20.15
C ARG A 134 12.06 -4.58 20.20
N ARG A 135 11.46 -5.27 19.23
CA ARG A 135 11.37 -6.74 19.20
C ARG A 135 12.61 -7.38 18.59
N GLY A 136 13.18 -6.79 17.57
CA GLY A 136 14.27 -7.36 16.78
C GLY A 136 13.81 -8.50 15.87
N VAL A 137 14.77 -9.23 15.31
CA VAL A 137 14.55 -10.44 14.51
C VAL A 137 14.09 -11.58 15.42
N VAL A 138 13.06 -12.31 15.00
CA VAL A 138 12.56 -13.51 15.68
C VAL A 138 12.90 -14.74 14.85
N GLU A 139 13.78 -15.58 15.38
CA GLU A 139 14.22 -16.82 14.72
C GLU A 139 13.00 -17.72 14.39
N GLY A 140 13.02 -18.30 13.19
CA GLY A 140 11.93 -19.17 12.72
C GLY A 140 10.69 -18.44 12.22
N ARG A 141 10.60 -17.09 12.37
CA ARG A 141 9.47 -16.28 11.87
C ARG A 141 9.78 -15.58 10.56
N SER A 142 10.89 -14.86 10.48
CA SER A 142 11.39 -14.18 9.29
C SER A 142 12.85 -13.74 9.49
N ARG A 143 13.59 -13.61 8.39
CA ARG A 143 14.95 -13.04 8.37
C ARG A 143 14.95 -11.53 8.71
N ALA A 144 13.86 -10.84 8.42
CA ALA A 144 13.69 -9.42 8.72
C ALA A 144 13.03 -9.21 10.10
N ALA A 145 13.43 -8.16 10.82
CA ALA A 145 12.74 -7.70 12.02
C ALA A 145 11.35 -7.11 11.67
N GLY A 146 11.20 -6.55 10.49
CA GLY A 146 9.92 -6.04 9.99
C GLY A 146 9.97 -5.65 8.53
N LYS A 147 8.79 -5.49 7.92
CA LYS A 147 8.63 -5.10 6.51
C LYS A 147 7.61 -3.98 6.41
N ILE A 148 7.99 -2.90 5.73
CA ILE A 148 7.12 -1.77 5.41
C ILE A 148 6.97 -1.72 3.90
N ILE A 149 5.73 -1.81 3.41
CA ILE A 149 5.39 -1.66 1.99
C ILE A 149 4.57 -0.37 1.85
N CYS A 150 5.11 0.59 1.11
CA CYS A 150 4.47 1.87 0.83
C CYS A 150 3.71 1.78 -0.50
N MET A 151 2.41 2.08 -0.51
CA MET A 151 1.65 2.17 -1.75
C MET A 151 1.88 3.54 -2.37
N SER A 152 2.77 3.56 -3.39
CA SER A 152 3.04 4.74 -4.18
C SER A 152 2.14 4.81 -5.42
N SER A 153 2.66 5.16 -6.57
CA SER A 153 1.98 5.25 -7.87
C SER A 153 3.03 5.44 -8.97
N VAL A 154 2.66 5.20 -10.23
CA VAL A 154 3.42 5.70 -11.38
C VAL A 154 3.63 7.22 -11.31
N HIS A 155 2.75 7.94 -10.60
CA HIS A 155 2.83 9.39 -10.40
C HIS A 155 3.87 9.84 -9.35
N GLU A 156 4.69 8.95 -8.83
CA GLU A 156 5.93 9.36 -8.15
C GLU A 156 7.01 9.82 -9.14
N VAL A 157 6.90 9.40 -10.41
CA VAL A 157 7.85 9.75 -11.50
C VAL A 157 7.18 10.39 -12.71
N ILE A 158 5.88 10.15 -12.96
CA ILE A 158 5.12 10.73 -14.06
C ILE A 158 4.29 11.91 -13.54
N PRO A 159 4.49 13.14 -14.03
CA PRO A 159 3.65 14.27 -13.64
C PRO A 159 2.19 14.07 -14.11
N TRP A 160 1.23 14.67 -13.39
CA TRP A 160 -0.18 14.57 -13.72
C TRP A 160 -0.87 15.93 -13.56
N GLY A 161 -1.24 16.54 -14.67
CA GLY A 161 -1.96 17.82 -14.68
C GLY A 161 -3.33 17.68 -14.00
N GLY A 162 -3.68 18.66 -13.15
CA GLY A 162 -4.93 18.62 -12.36
C GLY A 162 -4.83 17.81 -11.06
N HIS A 163 -3.70 17.13 -10.78
CA HIS A 163 -3.52 16.22 -9.65
C HIS A 163 -2.22 16.53 -8.89
N VAL A 164 -1.83 17.81 -8.82
CA VAL A 164 -0.53 18.20 -8.26
C VAL A 164 -0.33 17.77 -6.81
N ASN A 165 -1.38 17.83 -5.97
CA ASN A 165 -1.36 17.37 -4.60
C ASN A 165 -1.08 15.86 -4.52
N TYR A 166 -1.76 15.07 -5.36
CA TYR A 166 -1.57 13.62 -5.41
C TYR A 166 -0.17 13.25 -5.90
N ALA A 167 0.27 13.77 -7.06
CA ALA A 167 1.60 13.49 -7.60
C ALA A 167 2.70 13.92 -6.61
N THR A 168 2.58 15.09 -5.98
CA THR A 168 3.52 15.54 -4.95
C THR A 168 3.53 14.59 -3.75
N SER A 169 2.36 14.13 -3.29
CA SER A 169 2.29 13.17 -2.19
C SER A 169 3.02 11.86 -2.53
N LYS A 170 2.90 11.36 -3.77
CA LYS A 170 3.55 10.12 -4.20
C LYS A 170 5.05 10.29 -4.43
N GLY A 171 5.50 11.43 -4.95
CA GLY A 171 6.92 11.79 -4.96
C GLY A 171 7.51 11.89 -3.55
N GLY A 172 6.73 12.45 -2.60
CA GLY A 172 7.09 12.47 -1.18
C GLY A 172 7.17 11.06 -0.57
N VAL A 173 6.23 10.16 -0.89
CA VAL A 173 6.26 8.75 -0.46
C VAL A 173 7.51 8.05 -0.98
N MET A 174 7.90 8.26 -2.23
CA MET A 174 9.15 7.69 -2.78
C MET A 174 10.37 8.11 -1.95
N MET A 175 10.50 9.39 -1.62
CA MET A 175 11.65 9.86 -0.85
C MET A 175 11.57 9.42 0.62
N LEU A 176 10.39 9.43 1.23
CA LEU A 176 10.15 8.90 2.57
C LEU A 176 10.59 7.42 2.64
N MET A 177 10.16 6.59 1.70
CA MET A 177 10.51 5.18 1.60
C MET A 177 12.03 4.98 1.53
N LYS A 178 12.71 5.71 0.65
CA LYS A 178 14.18 5.60 0.46
C LYS A 178 14.94 6.00 1.73
N SER A 179 14.52 7.09 2.38
CA SER A 179 15.17 7.57 3.62
C SER A 179 14.96 6.55 4.76
N MET A 180 13.74 6.04 4.94
CA MET A 180 13.46 4.99 5.93
C MET A 180 14.24 3.71 5.63
N ALA A 181 14.33 3.30 4.36
CA ALA A 181 15.08 2.10 3.99
C ALA A 181 16.56 2.20 4.38
N GLN A 182 17.18 3.36 4.13
CA GLN A 182 18.59 3.60 4.49
C GLN A 182 18.79 3.60 6.00
N GLU A 183 17.92 4.29 6.75
CA GLU A 183 18.04 4.44 8.20
C GLU A 183 17.73 3.13 8.94
N LEU A 184 16.75 2.36 8.48
CA LEU A 184 16.25 1.19 9.19
C LEU A 184 16.93 -0.14 8.78
N ALA A 185 17.69 -0.16 7.68
CA ALA A 185 18.39 -1.37 7.23
C ALA A 185 19.33 -2.01 8.27
N PRO A 186 20.10 -1.26 9.09
CA PRO A 186 20.91 -1.83 10.16
C PRO A 186 20.10 -2.63 11.20
N HIS A 187 18.81 -2.30 11.37
CA HIS A 187 17.87 -3.01 12.23
C HIS A 187 17.20 -4.21 11.57
N LYS A 188 17.64 -4.62 10.36
CA LYS A 188 17.00 -5.68 9.57
C LYS A 188 15.53 -5.38 9.25
N ILE A 189 15.20 -4.12 9.02
CA ILE A 189 13.86 -3.69 8.58
C ILE A 189 13.96 -3.34 7.09
N ARG A 190 13.09 -3.95 6.28
CA ARG A 190 12.99 -3.67 4.84
C ARG A 190 11.88 -2.67 4.58
N VAL A 191 12.18 -1.70 3.75
CA VAL A 191 11.20 -0.69 3.30
C VAL A 191 11.22 -0.64 1.80
N VAL A 192 10.07 -0.87 1.16
CA VAL A 192 9.90 -0.88 -0.29
C VAL A 192 8.62 -0.16 -0.68
N SER A 193 8.52 0.27 -1.92
CA SER A 193 7.26 0.76 -2.49
C SER A 193 6.76 -0.14 -3.61
N ILE A 194 5.44 -0.20 -3.76
CA ILE A 194 4.79 -0.63 -4.99
C ILE A 194 4.28 0.63 -5.67
N GLY A 195 4.57 0.78 -6.98
CA GLY A 195 4.06 1.84 -7.83
C GLY A 195 3.00 1.29 -8.80
N PRO A 196 1.71 1.26 -8.42
CA PRO A 196 0.66 0.81 -9.32
C PRO A 196 0.47 1.77 -10.50
N GLY A 197 0.17 1.19 -11.68
CA GLY A 197 -0.43 1.91 -12.79
C GLY A 197 -1.95 1.97 -12.67
N ALA A 198 -2.65 1.83 -13.78
CA ALA A 198 -4.11 1.76 -13.82
C ALA A 198 -4.61 0.44 -13.23
N ILE A 199 -5.23 0.49 -12.04
CA ILE A 199 -5.82 -0.66 -11.36
C ILE A 199 -7.32 -0.43 -11.20
N GLN A 200 -8.13 -1.44 -11.49
CA GLN A 200 -9.58 -1.40 -11.37
C GLN A 200 -10.00 -1.26 -9.90
N THR A 201 -10.32 -0.03 -9.49
CA THR A 201 -10.67 0.31 -8.11
C THR A 201 -11.79 1.36 -8.07
N PRO A 202 -12.50 1.52 -6.93
CA PRO A 202 -13.52 2.56 -6.80
C PRO A 202 -13.00 3.99 -7.01
N ILE A 203 -11.73 4.27 -6.68
CA ILE A 203 -11.15 5.62 -6.76
C ILE A 203 -11.01 6.13 -8.20
N ASN A 204 -10.89 5.24 -9.18
CA ASN A 204 -10.74 5.58 -10.60
C ASN A 204 -11.85 4.97 -11.48
N HIS A 205 -13.03 4.67 -10.90
CA HIS A 205 -14.14 3.99 -11.58
C HIS A 205 -14.51 4.63 -12.92
N THR A 206 -14.59 5.97 -12.95
CA THR A 206 -14.95 6.73 -14.17
C THR A 206 -13.94 6.56 -15.32
N ALA A 207 -12.72 6.14 -15.04
CA ALA A 207 -11.69 5.94 -16.07
C ALA A 207 -11.86 4.62 -16.86
N TRP A 208 -12.71 3.70 -16.40
CA TRP A 208 -12.87 2.36 -17.00
C TRP A 208 -14.32 1.83 -17.00
N GLU A 209 -15.31 2.61 -16.53
CA GLU A 209 -16.70 2.19 -16.41
C GLU A 209 -17.43 2.04 -17.75
N THR A 210 -16.95 2.71 -18.81
CA THR A 210 -17.48 2.56 -20.17
C THR A 210 -16.42 2.03 -21.12
N PRO A 211 -16.82 1.35 -22.23
CA PRO A 211 -15.88 0.87 -23.24
C PRO A 211 -14.97 1.99 -23.77
N GLU A 212 -15.51 3.17 -24.03
CA GLU A 212 -14.77 4.31 -24.55
C GLU A 212 -13.77 4.86 -23.54
N ALA A 213 -14.15 4.93 -22.25
CA ALA A 213 -13.23 5.34 -21.17
C ALA A 213 -12.10 4.33 -21.01
N LEU A 214 -12.43 3.03 -21.04
CA LEU A 214 -11.44 1.95 -20.96
C LEU A 214 -10.48 1.98 -22.15
N GLU A 215 -10.99 2.11 -23.39
CA GLU A 215 -10.15 2.20 -24.60
C GLU A 215 -9.16 3.37 -24.49
N LYS A 216 -9.66 4.56 -24.08
CA LYS A 216 -8.82 5.72 -23.84
C LYS A 216 -7.75 5.47 -22.76
N LEU A 217 -8.10 4.82 -21.66
CA LEU A 217 -7.15 4.46 -20.61
C LEU A 217 -6.08 3.50 -21.14
N LEU A 218 -6.47 2.51 -21.94
CA LEU A 218 -5.55 1.50 -22.46
C LEU A 218 -4.52 2.07 -23.45
N THR A 219 -4.76 3.23 -24.06
CA THR A 219 -3.71 3.93 -24.84
C THR A 219 -2.48 4.30 -24.00
N LEU A 220 -2.63 4.37 -22.67
CA LEU A 220 -1.56 4.67 -21.72
C LEU A 220 -0.89 3.41 -21.15
N VAL A 221 -1.41 2.22 -21.48
CA VAL A 221 -0.97 0.94 -20.89
C VAL A 221 -0.43 0.02 -21.98
N PRO A 222 0.86 -0.03 -22.25
CA PRO A 222 1.44 -0.88 -23.30
C PRO A 222 1.05 -2.35 -23.22
N TYR A 223 0.85 -2.89 -22.00
CA TYR A 223 0.42 -4.28 -21.79
C TYR A 223 -1.06 -4.54 -22.17
N ASN A 224 -1.79 -3.50 -22.56
CA ASN A 224 -3.16 -3.52 -23.09
C ASN A 224 -4.20 -4.22 -22.17
N ARG A 225 -4.04 -4.10 -20.85
CA ARG A 225 -5.08 -4.41 -19.86
C ARG A 225 -4.99 -3.52 -18.64
N ILE A 226 -6.12 -3.23 -18.03
CA ILE A 226 -6.15 -2.66 -16.69
C ILE A 226 -5.75 -3.73 -15.67
N GLY A 227 -4.96 -3.37 -14.66
CA GLY A 227 -4.64 -4.25 -13.54
C GLY A 227 -5.85 -4.45 -12.60
N VAL A 228 -5.78 -5.47 -11.78
CA VAL A 228 -6.78 -5.73 -10.73
C VAL A 228 -6.12 -5.71 -9.35
N PRO A 229 -6.88 -5.44 -8.26
CA PRO A 229 -6.33 -5.42 -6.89
C PRO A 229 -5.53 -6.67 -6.52
N GLU A 230 -5.92 -7.82 -7.07
CA GLU A 230 -5.20 -9.09 -6.86
C GLU A 230 -3.77 -9.08 -7.44
N ASP A 231 -3.52 -8.40 -8.56
CA ASP A 231 -2.15 -8.26 -9.12
C ASP A 231 -1.24 -7.61 -8.08
N ILE A 232 -1.68 -6.49 -7.49
CA ILE A 232 -0.93 -5.77 -6.45
C ILE A 232 -0.79 -6.60 -5.18
N GLY A 233 -1.86 -7.29 -4.77
CA GLY A 233 -1.85 -8.16 -3.60
C GLY A 233 -0.83 -9.29 -3.69
N LYS A 234 -0.69 -9.94 -4.84
CA LYS A 234 0.31 -10.98 -5.08
C LYS A 234 1.74 -10.45 -4.94
N LEU A 235 2.01 -9.27 -5.52
CA LEU A 235 3.31 -8.62 -5.38
C LEU A 235 3.59 -8.24 -3.92
N ALA A 236 2.61 -7.68 -3.21
CA ALA A 236 2.76 -7.31 -1.80
C ALA A 236 3.06 -8.54 -0.92
N ALA A 237 2.39 -9.67 -1.15
CA ALA A 237 2.65 -10.91 -0.42
C ALA A 237 4.07 -11.45 -0.68
N TRP A 238 4.54 -11.41 -1.91
CA TRP A 238 5.91 -11.79 -2.25
C TRP A 238 6.94 -10.83 -1.60
N LEU A 239 6.73 -9.52 -1.69
CA LEU A 239 7.60 -8.53 -1.06
C LEU A 239 7.62 -8.65 0.48
N ALA A 240 6.53 -9.07 1.11
CA ALA A 240 6.46 -9.31 2.54
C ALA A 240 7.20 -10.59 2.97
N SER A 241 7.49 -11.52 2.06
CA SER A 241 8.14 -12.79 2.35
C SER A 241 9.66 -12.68 2.39
N ASP A 242 10.31 -13.75 2.88
CA ASP A 242 11.78 -13.85 2.91
C ASP A 242 12.38 -14.11 1.53
N GLU A 243 11.57 -14.43 0.50
CA GLU A 243 12.01 -14.52 -0.91
C GLU A 243 12.48 -13.16 -1.46
N ALA A 244 11.99 -12.05 -0.87
CA ALA A 244 12.38 -10.70 -1.21
C ALA A 244 13.40 -10.10 -0.22
N ASP A 245 14.12 -10.91 0.58
CA ASP A 245 14.94 -10.46 1.72
C ASP A 245 16.02 -9.43 1.35
N TYR A 246 16.54 -9.48 0.12
CA TYR A 246 17.59 -8.54 -0.32
C TYR A 246 17.05 -7.28 -1.03
N ILE A 247 15.72 -7.06 -1.02
CA ILE A 247 15.07 -5.91 -1.67
C ILE A 247 14.67 -4.89 -0.62
N THR A 248 15.27 -3.69 -0.68
CA THR A 248 14.92 -2.52 0.14
C THR A 248 15.28 -1.22 -0.60
N GLY A 249 14.60 -0.11 -0.29
CA GLY A 249 14.91 1.22 -0.82
C GLY A 249 14.53 1.44 -2.28
N THR A 250 13.65 0.62 -2.85
CA THR A 250 13.22 0.72 -4.25
C THR A 250 11.72 0.67 -4.40
N THR A 251 11.21 1.26 -5.48
CA THR A 251 9.83 1.10 -5.94
C THR A 251 9.78 0.05 -7.03
N ILE A 252 8.87 -0.92 -6.89
CA ILE A 252 8.55 -1.87 -7.96
C ILE A 252 7.28 -1.39 -8.64
N PHE A 253 7.41 -0.96 -9.89
CA PHE A 253 6.26 -0.55 -10.69
C PHE A 253 5.51 -1.80 -11.19
N MET A 254 4.20 -1.82 -10.91
CA MET A 254 3.26 -2.82 -11.42
C MET A 254 2.17 -2.08 -12.20
N ASP A 255 2.50 -1.71 -13.42
CA ASP A 255 1.83 -0.64 -14.16
C ASP A 255 1.50 -1.00 -15.62
N GLY A 256 1.79 -2.22 -16.05
CA GLY A 256 1.59 -2.63 -17.45
C GLY A 256 2.43 -1.83 -18.45
N GLY A 257 3.51 -1.21 -17.99
CA GLY A 257 4.43 -0.42 -18.81
C GLY A 257 4.09 1.07 -18.92
N MET A 258 3.16 1.60 -18.12
CA MET A 258 2.79 3.03 -18.15
C MET A 258 3.95 3.98 -17.90
N THR A 259 4.99 3.56 -17.17
CA THR A 259 6.20 4.37 -16.92
C THR A 259 7.19 4.37 -18.08
N LEU A 260 6.98 3.55 -19.11
CA LEU A 260 7.86 3.52 -20.28
C LEU A 260 7.60 4.72 -21.18
N TYR A 261 8.66 5.24 -21.81
CA TYR A 261 8.52 6.33 -22.74
C TYR A 261 7.83 5.89 -24.04
N PRO A 262 6.63 6.39 -24.38
CA PRO A 262 5.85 5.84 -25.48
C PRO A 262 6.46 6.12 -26.85
N GLY A 263 7.26 7.19 -26.99
CA GLY A 263 7.90 7.57 -28.27
C GLY A 263 8.87 6.53 -28.82
N PHE A 264 9.27 5.53 -28.03
CA PHE A 264 10.10 4.43 -28.51
C PHE A 264 9.33 3.15 -28.83
N ALA A 265 8.01 3.15 -28.73
CA ALA A 265 7.19 1.98 -29.06
C ALA A 265 7.28 1.59 -30.55
N ASP A 266 7.47 2.58 -31.44
CA ASP A 266 7.54 2.44 -32.88
C ASP A 266 8.93 2.77 -33.47
N ASN A 267 9.98 2.56 -32.69
CA ASN A 267 11.38 2.84 -33.03
C ASN A 267 11.79 4.33 -33.09
N GLY A 268 11.00 5.21 -32.48
CA GLY A 268 11.31 6.62 -32.28
C GLY A 268 11.10 7.49 -33.50
#